data_35db11d6141dc18a4c5a0bfd5326bed5
#
_entry.id   35db11d6141dc18a4c5a0bfd5326bed5
#
_cell.length_a   1.000
_cell.length_b   1.000
_cell.length_c   1.000
_cell.angle_alpha   90.00
_cell.angle_beta   90.00
_cell.angle_gamma   90.00
#
_symmetry.space_group_name_H-M   'P 1'
#
loop_
_entity.id
_entity.type
_entity.pdbx_description
1 polymer ?
#
loop_
_entity_poly.entity_id
_entity_poly.type
_entity_poly.pdbx_seq_one_letter_code
_entity_poly.pdbx_strand_id
1 'polypeptide(L)'
;MRKIIFLLSFYCWYSCGSHGTNNTTKAITAVCLLNSASGSSVEGKAVFTEINNKVTLEIDVKGLSFGYHAFHIHEFGDCSSIDAKSAGGHWNPDNHKHGKWGTESHHKGDIANLFADSSGRSSLKFETDLWCLDCDDESKNILNKSLIIHQGLSLIHISEPTRHHV
;
A
#
# COMPACT_ATOMS: atom_id res chain seq x y z
N MET A 1 -80.11 -28.58 17.95
CA MET A 1 -78.69 -28.83 17.51
C MET A 1 -77.88 -27.54 17.65
N ARG A 2 -77.05 -27.48 18.70
CA ARG A 2 -76.29 -26.27 19.09
C ARG A 2 -74.92 -26.40 18.49
N LYS A 3 -74.52 -25.52 17.53
CA LYS A 3 -73.21 -25.49 16.93
C LYS A 3 -72.26 -24.71 17.87
N ILE A 4 -71.21 -25.37 18.36
CA ILE A 4 -70.14 -24.74 19.14
C ILE A 4 -69.10 -24.30 18.13
N ILE A 5 -68.80 -22.96 18.09
CA ILE A 5 -67.72 -22.37 17.30
C ILE A 5 -66.51 -22.20 18.21
N PHE A 6 -65.41 -22.91 17.89
CA PHE A 6 -64.11 -22.71 18.55
C PHE A 6 -63.39 -21.58 17.83
N LEU A 7 -63.13 -20.48 18.56
CA LEU A 7 -62.21 -19.41 18.13
C LEU A 7 -60.79 -19.76 18.58
N LEU A 8 -59.94 -20.14 17.62
CA LEU A 8 -58.51 -20.28 17.86
C LEU A 8 -57.85 -18.89 17.77
N SER A 9 -57.43 -18.33 18.93
CA SER A 9 -56.59 -17.12 18.96
C SER A 9 -55.16 -17.49 18.72
N PHE A 10 -54.60 -17.06 17.56
CA PHE A 10 -53.17 -17.14 17.30
C PHE A 10 -52.44 -16.00 18.04
N TYR A 11 -51.69 -16.34 19.07
CA TYR A 11 -50.71 -15.44 19.69
C TYR A 11 -49.44 -15.47 18.83
N CYS A 12 -49.24 -14.39 18.01
CA CYS A 12 -48.00 -14.18 17.30
C CYS A 12 -46.98 -13.60 18.26
N TRP A 13 -46.00 -14.41 18.67
CA TRP A 13 -44.86 -13.96 19.47
C TRP A 13 -43.86 -13.30 18.47
N TYR A 14 -43.85 -11.98 18.44
CA TYR A 14 -42.75 -11.25 17.78
C TYR A 14 -41.49 -11.40 18.64
N SER A 15 -40.61 -12.32 18.27
CA SER A 15 -39.25 -12.35 18.76
C SER A 15 -38.48 -11.23 18.06
N CYS A 16 -38.19 -10.16 18.82
CA CYS A 16 -37.29 -9.10 18.36
C CYS A 16 -35.87 -9.66 18.41
N GLY A 17 -35.45 -10.33 17.32
CA GLY A 17 -34.08 -10.74 17.12
C GLY A 17 -33.24 -9.49 16.90
N SER A 18 -32.35 -9.15 17.82
CA SER A 18 -31.30 -8.17 17.62
C SER A 18 -30.41 -8.65 16.49
N HIS A 19 -30.52 -8.04 15.31
CA HIS A 19 -29.54 -8.18 14.24
C HIS A 19 -28.24 -7.53 14.72
N GLY A 20 -27.36 -8.34 15.27
CA GLY A 20 -25.97 -7.97 15.41
C GLY A 20 -25.39 -7.80 14.00
N THR A 21 -25.19 -6.57 13.56
CA THR A 21 -24.41 -6.27 12.35
C THR A 21 -22.98 -6.72 12.65
N ASN A 22 -22.63 -7.92 12.24
CA ASN A 22 -21.24 -8.33 12.12
C ASN A 22 -20.63 -7.44 11.00
N ASN A 23 -20.09 -6.29 11.38
CA ASN A 23 -19.24 -5.48 10.53
C ASN A 23 -17.95 -6.29 10.30
N THR A 24 -17.99 -7.25 9.40
CA THR A 24 -16.78 -7.87 8.88
C THR A 24 -16.06 -6.82 8.08
N THR A 25 -15.04 -6.23 8.66
CA THR A 25 -14.14 -5.31 7.98
C THR A 25 -13.52 -6.07 6.81
N LYS A 26 -13.90 -5.70 5.57
CA LYS A 26 -13.36 -6.32 4.36
C LYS A 26 -11.92 -5.83 4.18
N ALA A 27 -10.96 -6.74 4.21
CA ALA A 27 -9.60 -6.46 3.79
C ALA A 27 -9.47 -6.67 2.27
N ILE A 28 -8.85 -5.72 1.58
CA ILE A 28 -8.47 -5.84 0.17
C ILE A 28 -6.95 -5.99 0.13
N THR A 29 -6.44 -6.92 -0.68
CA THR A 29 -4.99 -7.18 -0.76
C THR A 29 -4.53 -7.18 -2.20
N ALA A 30 -3.42 -6.49 -2.48
CA ALA A 30 -2.69 -6.53 -3.73
C ALA A 30 -1.24 -6.97 -3.49
N VAL A 31 -0.68 -7.73 -4.43
CA VAL A 31 0.69 -8.24 -4.35
C VAL A 31 1.48 -7.77 -5.56
N CYS A 32 2.65 -7.18 -5.32
CA CYS A 32 3.62 -6.81 -6.33
C CYS A 32 4.86 -7.72 -6.20
N LEU A 33 5.22 -8.44 -7.26
CA LEU A 33 6.48 -9.17 -7.34
C LEU A 33 7.57 -8.24 -7.86
N LEU A 34 8.68 -8.18 -7.15
CA LEU A 34 9.85 -7.40 -7.51
C LEU A 34 10.82 -8.29 -8.26
N ASN A 35 11.14 -7.93 -9.49
CA ASN A 35 12.06 -8.63 -10.36
C ASN A 35 13.25 -7.75 -10.69
N SER A 36 14.39 -8.37 -10.99
CA SER A 36 15.61 -7.66 -11.38
C SER A 36 15.40 -6.81 -12.63
N ALA A 37 15.94 -5.60 -12.62
CA ALA A 37 16.03 -4.70 -13.76
C ALA A 37 17.46 -4.15 -13.88
N SER A 38 17.84 -3.63 -15.04
CA SER A 38 19.14 -2.98 -15.29
C SER A 38 20.35 -3.86 -14.91
N GLY A 39 20.23 -5.19 -15.04
CA GLY A 39 21.29 -6.13 -14.70
C GLY A 39 21.51 -6.34 -13.19
N SER A 40 20.59 -5.90 -12.33
CA SER A 40 20.61 -6.19 -10.91
C SER A 40 20.29 -7.66 -10.61
N SER A 41 20.45 -8.06 -9.33
CA SER A 41 20.00 -9.37 -8.82
C SER A 41 18.87 -9.21 -7.79
N VAL A 42 18.21 -8.07 -7.80
CA VAL A 42 17.17 -7.73 -6.82
C VAL A 42 15.92 -8.54 -7.10
N GLU A 43 15.39 -9.17 -6.07
CA GLU A 43 14.11 -9.87 -6.10
C GLU A 43 13.38 -9.74 -4.76
N GLY A 44 12.06 -9.77 -4.79
CA GLY A 44 11.28 -9.65 -3.56
C GLY A 44 9.79 -9.60 -3.80
N LYS A 45 9.08 -9.22 -2.76
CA LYS A 45 7.63 -9.09 -2.76
C LYS A 45 7.20 -7.91 -1.91
N ALA A 46 6.25 -7.15 -2.42
CA ALA A 46 5.51 -6.16 -1.66
C ALA A 46 4.04 -6.58 -1.57
N VAL A 47 3.46 -6.47 -0.38
CA VAL A 47 2.06 -6.77 -0.11
C VAL A 47 1.40 -5.50 0.39
N PHE A 48 0.35 -5.09 -0.29
CA PHE A 48 -0.51 -3.98 0.11
C PHE A 48 -1.81 -4.55 0.69
N THR A 49 -2.20 -4.09 1.86
CA THR A 49 -3.45 -4.50 2.50
C THR A 49 -4.23 -3.25 2.91
N GLU A 50 -5.43 -3.10 2.38
CA GLU A 50 -6.35 -2.02 2.77
C GLU A 50 -7.38 -2.52 3.76
N ILE A 51 -7.49 -1.83 4.90
CA ILE A 51 -8.49 -2.03 5.93
C ILE A 51 -8.96 -0.66 6.42
N ASN A 52 -10.25 -0.41 6.43
CA ASN A 52 -10.83 0.86 6.91
C ASN A 52 -10.21 2.11 6.24
N ASN A 53 -10.04 2.08 4.92
CA ASN A 53 -9.44 3.17 4.12
C ASN A 53 -7.98 3.49 4.50
N LYS A 54 -7.28 2.56 5.08
CA LYS A 54 -5.85 2.65 5.39
C LYS A 54 -5.11 1.52 4.70
N VAL A 55 -4.12 1.87 3.91
CA VAL A 55 -3.27 0.91 3.20
C VAL A 55 -2.00 0.68 4.00
N THR A 56 -1.74 -0.57 4.31
CA THR A 56 -0.46 -1.05 4.84
C THR A 56 0.34 -1.68 3.71
N LEU A 57 1.56 -1.24 3.49
CA LEU A 57 2.57 -1.85 2.64
C LEU A 57 3.57 -2.61 3.50
N GLU A 58 3.79 -3.88 3.19
CA GLU A 58 4.87 -4.69 3.73
C GLU A 58 5.73 -5.18 2.57
N ILE A 59 7.03 -4.89 2.62
CA ILE A 59 7.98 -5.29 1.59
C ILE A 59 9.12 -6.11 2.20
N ASP A 60 9.51 -7.17 1.50
CA ASP A 60 10.71 -7.97 1.76
C ASP A 60 11.47 -8.12 0.44
N VAL A 61 12.74 -7.76 0.43
CA VAL A 61 13.58 -7.71 -0.75
C VAL A 61 15.00 -8.17 -0.44
N LYS A 62 15.64 -8.81 -1.41
CA LYS A 62 17.04 -9.27 -1.35
C LYS A 62 17.79 -8.94 -2.63
N GLY A 63 19.11 -9.09 -2.61
CA GLY A 63 19.98 -8.82 -3.75
C GLY A 63 20.33 -7.35 -3.93
N LEU A 64 20.03 -6.51 -2.94
CA LEU A 64 20.44 -5.10 -2.90
C LEU A 64 21.92 -4.98 -2.55
N SER A 65 22.58 -3.89 -2.99
CA SER A 65 23.86 -3.49 -2.42
C SER A 65 23.68 -3.01 -0.98
N PHE A 66 24.73 -3.12 -0.15
CA PHE A 66 24.69 -2.55 1.20
C PHE A 66 24.43 -1.05 1.17
N GLY A 67 23.52 -0.58 2.02
CA GLY A 67 23.22 0.84 2.17
C GLY A 67 21.78 1.20 1.84
N TYR A 68 21.53 2.48 1.56
CA TYR A 68 20.20 3.00 1.31
C TYR A 68 19.84 2.97 -0.17
N HIS A 69 18.59 2.63 -0.45
CA HIS A 69 17.97 2.60 -1.76
C HIS A 69 16.66 3.36 -1.75
N ALA A 70 16.51 4.33 -2.65
CA ALA A 70 15.25 5.03 -2.82
C ALA A 70 14.17 4.07 -3.36
N PHE A 71 12.93 4.30 -2.94
CA PHE A 71 11.84 3.38 -3.17
C PHE A 71 10.56 4.16 -3.41
N HIS A 72 9.97 3.99 -4.62
CA HIS A 72 8.86 4.82 -5.07
C HIS A 72 7.81 4.02 -5.84
N ILE A 73 6.56 4.51 -5.83
CA ILE A 73 5.54 4.12 -6.80
C ILE A 73 5.68 5.00 -8.04
N HIS A 74 5.71 4.38 -9.23
CA HIS A 74 5.76 5.02 -10.54
C HIS A 74 4.40 5.01 -11.23
N GLU A 75 4.23 5.89 -12.23
CA GLU A 75 2.95 6.20 -12.88
C GLU A 75 2.30 5.02 -13.58
N PHE A 76 3.10 4.16 -14.24
CA PHE A 76 2.59 3.09 -15.09
C PHE A 76 2.97 1.71 -14.55
N GLY A 77 2.03 0.75 -14.62
CA GLY A 77 2.26 -0.66 -14.29
C GLY A 77 3.01 -1.42 -15.39
N ASP A 78 3.86 -0.73 -16.13
CA ASP A 78 4.62 -1.29 -17.25
C ASP A 78 6.10 -1.45 -16.86
N CYS A 79 6.56 -2.69 -16.75
CA CYS A 79 7.94 -3.08 -16.48
C CYS A 79 8.58 -3.77 -17.68
N SER A 80 8.11 -3.51 -18.91
CA SER A 80 8.59 -4.18 -20.12
C SER A 80 9.98 -3.74 -20.54
N SER A 81 10.40 -2.51 -20.21
CA SER A 81 11.75 -2.03 -20.52
C SER A 81 12.79 -2.60 -19.57
N ILE A 82 13.96 -2.98 -20.11
CA ILE A 82 15.05 -3.59 -19.33
C ILE A 82 15.59 -2.66 -18.21
N ASP A 83 15.44 -1.34 -18.40
CA ASP A 83 15.89 -0.29 -17.49
C ASP A 83 14.75 0.35 -16.67
N ALA A 84 13.59 -0.29 -16.67
CA ALA A 84 12.36 0.13 -15.99
C ALA A 84 11.82 1.51 -16.42
N LYS A 85 12.31 2.12 -17.52
CA LYS A 85 11.82 3.42 -18.00
C LYS A 85 10.36 3.41 -18.46
N SER A 86 9.83 2.25 -18.87
CA SER A 86 8.41 2.10 -19.22
C SER A 86 7.46 2.39 -18.06
N ALA A 87 7.95 2.31 -16.81
CA ALA A 87 7.19 2.67 -15.61
C ALA A 87 6.85 4.16 -15.49
N GLY A 88 7.48 5.03 -16.29
CA GLY A 88 7.28 6.49 -16.25
C GLY A 88 8.01 7.17 -15.10
N GLY A 89 7.51 8.34 -14.69
CA GLY A 89 8.00 9.09 -13.54
C GLY A 89 7.42 8.59 -12.20
N HIS A 90 7.78 9.27 -11.11
CA HIS A 90 7.12 9.02 -9.82
C HIS A 90 5.63 9.36 -9.91
N TRP A 91 4.78 8.54 -9.32
CA TRP A 91 3.35 8.79 -9.29
C TRP A 91 3.02 10.07 -8.51
N ASN A 92 2.56 11.08 -9.24
CA ASN A 92 2.35 12.44 -8.74
C ASN A 92 1.02 13.02 -9.24
N PRO A 93 -0.13 12.51 -8.78
CA PRO A 93 -1.44 12.94 -9.25
C PRO A 93 -1.75 14.40 -8.87
N ASP A 94 -1.15 14.91 -7.80
CA ASP A 94 -1.41 16.25 -7.27
C ASP A 94 -0.44 17.31 -7.84
N ASN A 95 0.48 16.91 -8.72
CA ASN A 95 1.50 17.77 -9.33
C ASN A 95 2.34 18.56 -8.31
N HIS A 96 2.68 17.90 -7.20
CA HIS A 96 3.56 18.46 -6.19
C HIS A 96 5.04 18.35 -6.61
N LYS A 97 5.91 19.07 -5.90
CA LYS A 97 7.36 18.85 -6.03
C LYS A 97 7.74 17.57 -5.32
N HIS A 98 8.79 16.91 -5.83
CA HIS A 98 9.40 15.78 -5.14
C HIS A 98 9.83 16.17 -3.72
N GLY A 99 9.54 15.32 -2.71
CA GLY A 99 9.80 15.64 -1.31
C GLY A 99 9.82 14.41 -0.42
N LYS A 100 10.27 14.59 0.82
CA LYS A 100 10.20 13.55 1.85
C LYS A 100 8.75 13.32 2.22
N TRP A 101 8.32 12.07 2.34
CA TRP A 101 6.98 11.73 2.83
C TRP A 101 6.63 12.45 4.13
N GLY A 102 5.42 12.99 4.20
CA GLY A 102 4.93 13.73 5.35
C GLY A 102 5.39 15.18 5.43
N THR A 103 6.14 15.69 4.44
CA THR A 103 6.40 17.12 4.29
C THR A 103 5.27 17.79 3.51
N GLU A 104 5.23 19.13 3.51
CA GLU A 104 4.20 19.93 2.84
C GLU A 104 4.09 19.63 1.33
N SER A 105 5.19 19.23 0.69
CA SER A 105 5.21 18.89 -0.72
C SER A 105 5.99 17.61 -0.93
N HIS A 106 5.32 16.58 -1.47
CA HIS A 106 5.90 15.31 -1.89
C HIS A 106 4.96 14.66 -2.91
N HIS A 107 5.49 13.76 -3.74
CA HIS A 107 4.65 12.94 -4.61
C HIS A 107 3.95 11.86 -3.79
N LYS A 108 2.75 11.46 -4.15
CA LYS A 108 2.08 10.32 -3.50
C LYS A 108 2.83 9.00 -3.67
N GLY A 109 3.73 8.93 -4.65
CA GLY A 109 4.63 7.81 -4.87
C GLY A 109 5.95 7.86 -4.10
N ASP A 110 6.29 8.97 -3.43
CA ASP A 110 7.56 9.12 -2.69
C ASP A 110 7.44 8.43 -1.32
N ILE A 111 7.80 7.16 -1.18
CA ILE A 111 7.54 6.40 0.04
C ILE A 111 8.63 6.61 1.09
N ALA A 112 9.82 6.09 0.83
CA ALA A 112 10.92 6.06 1.79
C ALA A 112 12.24 5.64 1.13
N ASN A 113 13.30 5.50 1.94
CA ASN A 113 14.48 4.74 1.56
C ASN A 113 14.49 3.39 2.30
N LEU A 114 14.77 2.31 1.57
CA LEU A 114 15.07 1.01 2.12
C LEU A 114 16.52 0.97 2.56
N PHE A 115 16.80 0.45 3.74
CA PHE A 115 18.16 0.15 4.16
C PHE A 115 18.46 -1.34 4.00
N ALA A 116 19.38 -1.66 3.11
CA ALA A 116 19.87 -3.03 2.92
C ALA A 116 21.04 -3.33 3.84
N ASP A 117 20.98 -4.43 4.55
CA ASP A 117 22.04 -4.94 5.40
C ASP A 117 23.23 -5.49 4.57
N SER A 118 24.27 -5.97 5.26
CA SER A 118 25.45 -6.54 4.61
C SER A 118 25.19 -7.83 3.82
N SER A 119 24.02 -8.47 4.01
CA SER A 119 23.56 -9.62 3.23
C SER A 119 22.71 -9.22 2.01
N GLY A 120 22.50 -7.92 1.80
CA GLY A 120 21.68 -7.38 0.71
C GLY A 120 20.18 -7.50 0.96
N ARG A 121 19.74 -7.66 2.20
CA ARG A 121 18.32 -7.77 2.56
C ARG A 121 17.79 -6.47 3.14
N SER A 122 16.55 -6.18 2.82
CA SER A 122 15.79 -5.08 3.40
C SER A 122 14.33 -5.46 3.57
N SER A 123 13.71 -4.96 4.63
CA SER A 123 12.27 -5.02 4.82
C SER A 123 11.75 -3.69 5.36
N LEU A 124 10.52 -3.35 5.00
CA LEU A 124 9.85 -2.13 5.46
C LEU A 124 8.37 -2.43 5.66
N LYS A 125 7.80 -1.85 6.72
CA LYS A 125 6.37 -1.68 6.88
C LYS A 125 6.03 -0.20 6.85
N PHE A 126 5.03 0.16 6.04
CA PHE A 126 4.60 1.53 5.82
C PHE A 126 3.07 1.59 5.80
N GLU A 127 2.47 2.64 6.34
CA GLU A 127 1.02 2.80 6.39
C GLU A 127 0.61 4.21 5.98
N THR A 128 -0.49 4.32 5.23
CA THR A 128 -1.06 5.61 4.82
C THR A 128 -2.55 5.51 4.51
N ASP A 129 -3.26 6.62 4.64
CA ASP A 129 -4.63 6.85 4.19
C ASP A 129 -4.70 7.68 2.88
N LEU A 130 -3.53 8.02 2.32
CA LEU A 130 -3.40 8.71 1.04
C LEU A 130 -3.52 7.77 -0.16
N TRP A 131 -3.54 6.45 0.06
CA TRP A 131 -3.70 5.42 -0.96
C TRP A 131 -4.97 4.63 -0.77
N CYS A 132 -5.42 3.99 -1.83
CA CYS A 132 -6.46 2.97 -1.81
C CYS A 132 -6.17 1.86 -2.83
N LEU A 133 -6.85 0.73 -2.66
CA LEU A 133 -6.85 -0.39 -3.59
C LEU A 133 -8.25 -0.50 -4.21
N ASP A 134 -8.34 -0.39 -5.53
CA ASP A 134 -9.60 -0.58 -6.27
C ASP A 134 -10.72 0.43 -5.88
N CYS A 135 -10.36 1.68 -5.68
CA CYS A 135 -11.32 2.77 -5.44
C CYS A 135 -11.50 3.65 -6.68
N ASP A 136 -12.60 4.42 -6.71
CA ASP A 136 -12.94 5.33 -7.82
C ASP A 136 -12.05 6.59 -7.86
N ASP A 137 -11.32 6.89 -6.77
CA ASP A 137 -10.43 8.05 -6.70
C ASP A 137 -9.08 7.73 -7.33
N GLU A 138 -8.93 8.04 -8.62
CA GLU A 138 -7.71 7.83 -9.39
C GLU A 138 -6.48 8.53 -8.77
N SER A 139 -6.69 9.59 -7.99
CA SER A 139 -5.61 10.28 -7.30
C SER A 139 -5.10 9.53 -6.07
N LYS A 140 -5.77 8.46 -5.65
CA LYS A 140 -5.40 7.59 -4.52
C LYS A 140 -5.18 6.14 -4.93
N ASN A 141 -5.75 5.71 -6.05
CA ASN A 141 -5.70 4.32 -6.50
C ASN A 141 -4.31 3.94 -6.97
N ILE A 142 -3.66 3.01 -6.25
CA ILE A 142 -2.31 2.53 -6.56
C ILE A 142 -2.29 1.26 -7.42
N LEU A 143 -3.45 0.71 -7.80
CA LEU A 143 -3.48 -0.40 -8.73
C LEU A 143 -2.98 0.01 -10.13
N ASN A 144 -2.44 -0.94 -10.86
CA ASN A 144 -1.86 -0.73 -12.20
C ASN A 144 -0.69 0.26 -12.23
N LYS A 145 0.04 0.41 -11.13
CA LYS A 145 1.27 1.18 -11.01
C LYS A 145 2.47 0.26 -10.79
N SER A 146 3.67 0.77 -11.00
CA SER A 146 4.91 0.02 -10.72
C SER A 146 5.53 0.46 -9.40
N LEU A 147 6.27 -0.46 -8.80
CA LEU A 147 7.07 -0.22 -7.62
C LEU A 147 8.55 -0.32 -7.99
N ILE A 148 9.30 0.76 -7.85
CA ILE A 148 10.69 0.85 -8.29
C ILE A 148 11.61 1.05 -7.08
N ILE A 149 12.68 0.23 -7.01
CA ILE A 149 13.79 0.39 -6.07
C ILE A 149 14.99 0.89 -6.87
N HIS A 150 15.52 2.04 -6.50
CA HIS A 150 16.64 2.67 -7.16
C HIS A 150 17.99 2.21 -6.56
N GLN A 151 19.06 2.28 -7.34
CA GLN A 151 20.40 1.87 -6.91
C GLN A 151 20.95 2.76 -5.79
N GLY A 152 20.48 3.99 -5.64
CA GLY A 152 20.98 4.97 -4.67
C GLY A 152 19.88 5.64 -3.86
N LEU A 153 20.30 6.55 -3.00
CA LEU A 153 19.43 7.40 -2.21
C LEU A 153 18.61 8.35 -3.08
N SER A 154 17.37 8.58 -2.68
CA SER A 154 16.74 9.84 -2.98
C SER A 154 17.38 10.93 -2.10
N LEU A 155 18.05 11.91 -2.73
CA LEU A 155 18.82 12.94 -2.02
C LEU A 155 17.98 13.79 -1.08
N ILE A 156 16.67 13.85 -1.26
CA ILE A 156 15.73 14.61 -0.43
C ILE A 156 15.25 13.85 0.81
N HIS A 157 15.54 12.53 0.91
CA HIS A 157 15.22 11.72 2.09
C HIS A 157 16.38 11.61 3.08
N ILE A 158 17.48 12.35 2.86
CA ILE A 158 18.58 12.42 3.80
C ILE A 158 18.16 13.37 4.93
N SER A 159 17.73 12.84 6.07
CA SER A 159 17.83 13.58 7.31
C SER A 159 19.33 13.73 7.60
N GLU A 160 19.83 14.98 7.74
CA GLU A 160 21.20 15.23 8.20
C GLU A 160 21.48 14.38 9.44
N PRO A 161 22.66 13.71 9.51
CA PRO A 161 23.04 13.04 10.73
C PRO A 161 23.05 14.08 11.84
N THR A 162 22.23 13.87 12.88
CA THR A 162 22.28 14.67 14.09
C THR A 162 23.70 14.70 14.58
N ARG A 163 24.39 15.85 14.43
CA ARG A 163 25.68 16.07 15.07
C ARG A 163 25.46 15.99 16.57
N HIS A 164 25.82 14.86 17.16
CA HIS A 164 26.06 14.82 18.59
C HIS A 164 27.27 15.70 18.86
N HIS A 165 27.05 16.91 19.36
CA HIS A 165 28.08 17.70 19.98
C HIS A 165 28.54 16.95 21.24
N VAL A 166 29.74 16.38 21.21
CA VAL A 166 30.47 15.91 22.36
C VAL A 166 31.09 17.13 23.04
#